data_603edaaeed4bfd305a7342c5bc238196
#
_entry.id   603edaaeed4bfd305a7342c5bc238196
#
_cell.length_a   1.000
_cell.length_b   1.000
_cell.length_c   1.000
_cell.angle_alpha   90.00
_cell.angle_beta   90.00
_cell.angle_gamma   90.00
#
_symmetry.space_group_name_H-M   'P 1'
#
loop_
_entity.id
_entity.type
_entity.pdbx_description
1 polymer ?
#
loop_
_entity_poly.entity_id
_entity_poly.type
_entity_poly.pdbx_seq_one_letter_code
_entity_poly.pdbx_strand_id
1 'polypeptide(L)'
;MKPVLHVGIDIGSTTVKVAALSPYLKLVFGRYARHMSDIRHATEALLSELQQTFPGYRITASVSGSGGMGVSQLMGLPFCQEILAETKAIRTFHPETDIIIELGGEDEKITYLRGSVDPVSYIHLT
;
A
#
# COMPACT_ATOMS: atom_id res chain seq x y z
N MET A 1 -8.56 20.38 16.46
CA MET A 1 -7.55 19.39 16.01
C MET A 1 -8.04 18.75 14.72
N LYS A 2 -7.18 18.68 13.71
CA LYS A 2 -7.55 18.07 12.43
C LYS A 2 -7.52 16.54 12.54
N PRO A 3 -8.52 15.86 11.98
CA PRO A 3 -8.47 14.39 11.92
C PRO A 3 -7.34 13.94 11.00
N VAL A 4 -6.90 12.70 11.20
CA VAL A 4 -5.76 12.13 10.47
C VAL A 4 -6.23 11.02 9.54
N LEU A 5 -5.79 11.07 8.28
CA LEU A 5 -5.89 9.93 7.36
C LEU A 5 -4.57 9.17 7.37
N HIS A 6 -4.66 7.87 7.40
CA HIS A 6 -3.50 6.99 7.28
C HIS A 6 -3.42 6.50 5.84
N VAL A 7 -2.40 6.94 5.12
CA VAL A 7 -2.29 6.74 3.67
C VAL A 7 -1.18 5.74 3.36
N GLY A 8 -1.49 4.79 2.50
CA GLY A 8 -0.52 3.86 1.94
C GLY A 8 -0.36 4.11 0.45
N ILE A 9 0.89 4.09 -0.02
CA ILE A 9 1.23 4.26 -1.43
C ILE A 9 2.01 3.02 -1.85
N ASP A 10 1.47 2.28 -2.82
CA ASP A 10 2.11 1.07 -3.33
C ASP A 10 2.54 1.32 -4.77
N ILE A 11 3.86 1.32 -5.00
CA ILE A 11 4.45 1.55 -6.31
C ILE A 11 4.89 0.20 -6.89
N GLY A 12 4.10 -0.31 -7.81
CA GLY A 12 4.45 -1.53 -8.53
C GLY A 12 5.21 -1.25 -9.81
N SER A 13 5.47 -2.31 -10.58
CA SER A 13 6.20 -2.21 -11.84
C SER A 13 5.42 -1.42 -12.91
N THR A 14 4.10 -1.45 -12.85
CA THR A 14 3.24 -0.80 -13.86
C THR A 14 2.22 0.15 -13.26
N THR A 15 1.90 0.04 -11.98
CA THR A 15 0.81 0.79 -11.35
C THR A 15 1.26 1.48 -10.08
N VAL A 16 0.55 2.56 -9.76
CA VAL A 16 0.59 3.21 -8.44
C VAL A 16 -0.78 3.02 -7.83
N LYS A 17 -0.80 2.62 -6.56
CA LYS A 17 -2.03 2.47 -5.79
C LYS A 17 -1.95 3.37 -4.57
N VAL A 18 -3.05 4.04 -4.25
CA VAL A 18 -3.16 4.85 -3.04
C VAL A 18 -4.40 4.43 -2.30
N ALA A 19 -4.23 4.14 -1.03
CA ALA A 19 -5.32 3.79 -0.13
C ALA A 19 -5.25 4.66 1.12
N ALA A 20 -6.40 5.01 1.68
CA ALA A 20 -6.44 5.77 2.91
C ALA A 20 -7.42 5.14 3.89
N LEU A 21 -6.98 5.10 5.15
CA LEU A 21 -7.82 4.66 6.26
C LEU A 21 -8.21 5.88 7.10
N SER A 22 -9.45 5.87 7.59
CA SER A 22 -9.94 6.86 8.54
C SER A 22 -9.20 6.76 9.88
N PRO A 23 -9.40 7.73 10.80
CA PRO A 23 -8.87 7.60 12.17
C PRO A 23 -9.30 6.31 12.87
N TYR A 24 -10.41 5.71 12.45
CA TYR A 24 -10.93 4.46 13.00
C TYR A 24 -10.52 3.25 12.18
N LEU A 25 -9.52 3.39 11.30
CA LEU A 25 -8.93 2.33 10.49
C LEU A 25 -9.91 1.69 9.50
N LYS A 26 -10.86 2.47 9.00
CA LYS A 26 -11.75 2.03 7.93
C LYS A 26 -11.24 2.54 6.59
N LEU A 27 -11.30 1.70 5.57
CA LEU A 27 -10.91 2.10 4.22
C LEU A 27 -11.92 3.12 3.68
N VAL A 28 -11.44 4.33 3.41
CA VAL A 28 -12.29 5.43 2.93
C VAL A 28 -11.88 5.94 1.55
N PHE A 29 -10.76 5.49 1.02
CA PHE A 29 -10.27 5.89 -0.29
C PHE A 29 -9.38 4.79 -0.85
N GLY A 30 -9.61 4.42 -2.10
CA GLY A 30 -8.77 3.45 -2.80
C GLY A 30 -8.79 3.78 -4.29
N ARG A 31 -7.61 4.03 -4.87
CA ARG A 31 -7.46 4.35 -6.29
C ARG A 31 -6.17 3.75 -6.80
N TYR A 32 -6.15 3.44 -8.08
CA TYR A 32 -4.91 3.06 -8.74
C TYR A 32 -4.84 3.69 -10.12
N ALA A 33 -3.62 3.82 -10.65
CA ALA A 33 -3.38 4.30 -11.99
C ALA A 33 -2.14 3.62 -12.56
N ARG A 34 -2.12 3.42 -13.87
CA ARG A 34 -0.91 3.01 -14.56
C ARG A 34 0.04 4.20 -14.61
N HIS A 35 1.30 3.99 -14.26
CA HIS A 35 2.25 5.09 -14.23
C HIS A 35 2.96 5.35 -15.55
N MET A 36 2.91 4.41 -16.50
CA MET A 36 3.49 4.58 -17.83
C MET A 36 4.94 5.10 -17.79
N SER A 37 5.71 4.59 -16.84
CA SER A 37 7.09 5.01 -16.53
C SER A 37 7.21 6.44 -15.98
N ASP A 38 6.09 7.09 -15.66
CA ASP A 38 6.08 8.41 -15.02
C ASP A 38 5.41 8.27 -13.65
N ILE A 39 6.15 7.67 -12.72
CA ILE A 39 5.68 7.37 -11.37
C ILE A 39 5.30 8.65 -10.63
N ARG A 40 6.11 9.69 -10.77
CA ARG A 40 5.89 10.95 -10.08
C ARG A 40 4.55 11.58 -10.46
N HIS A 41 4.28 11.67 -11.75
CA HIS A 41 3.03 12.26 -12.23
C HIS A 41 1.81 11.47 -11.75
N ALA A 42 1.85 10.15 -11.88
CA ALA A 42 0.75 9.28 -11.45
C ALA A 42 0.51 9.39 -9.94
N THR A 43 1.58 9.40 -9.14
CA THR A 43 1.49 9.52 -7.70
C THR A 43 0.90 10.87 -7.29
N GLU A 44 1.39 11.95 -7.88
CA GLU A 44 0.89 13.30 -7.60
C GLU A 44 -0.59 13.44 -7.94
N ALA A 45 -1.02 12.87 -9.07
CA ALA A 45 -2.43 12.91 -9.48
C ALA A 45 -3.33 12.20 -8.47
N LEU A 46 -2.94 11.03 -8.00
CA LEU A 46 -3.73 10.28 -7.01
C LEU A 46 -3.77 10.98 -5.65
N LEU A 47 -2.65 11.53 -5.21
CA LEU A 47 -2.60 12.27 -3.95
C LEU A 47 -3.40 13.57 -4.02
N SER A 48 -3.41 14.23 -5.17
CA SER A 48 -4.23 15.42 -5.39
C SER A 48 -5.72 15.07 -5.29
N GLU A 49 -6.14 13.96 -5.89
CA GLU A 49 -7.52 13.47 -5.77
C GLU A 49 -7.88 13.19 -4.32
N LEU A 50 -6.98 12.58 -3.57
CA LEU A 50 -7.17 12.32 -2.14
C LEU A 50 -7.40 13.62 -1.36
N GLN A 51 -6.55 14.62 -1.59
CA GLN A 51 -6.67 15.91 -0.92
C GLN A 51 -7.98 16.63 -1.24
N GLN A 52 -8.43 16.53 -2.48
CA GLN A 52 -9.70 17.13 -2.90
C GLN A 52 -10.89 16.42 -2.27
N THR A 53 -10.77 15.10 -2.07
CA THR A 53 -11.83 14.31 -1.45
C THR A 53 -11.91 14.56 0.06
N PHE A 54 -10.78 14.78 0.72
CA PHE A 54 -10.70 14.94 2.17
C PHE A 54 -9.96 16.23 2.54
N PRO A 55 -10.55 17.39 2.24
CA PRO A 55 -9.92 18.65 2.64
C PRO A 55 -9.91 18.79 4.17
N GLY A 56 -8.85 19.38 4.70
CA GLY A 56 -8.75 19.63 6.13
C GLY A 56 -8.25 18.46 6.98
N TYR A 57 -7.91 17.32 6.36
CA TYR A 57 -7.29 16.22 7.07
C TYR A 57 -5.77 16.38 7.11
N ARG A 58 -5.17 15.94 8.21
CA ARG A 58 -3.74 15.67 8.25
C ARG A 58 -3.51 14.29 7.65
N ILE A 59 -2.35 14.08 7.06
CA ILE A 59 -2.02 12.82 6.40
C ILE A 59 -0.75 12.26 7.01
N THR A 60 -0.80 10.99 7.44
CA THR A 60 0.39 10.19 7.65
C THR A 60 0.48 9.22 6.48
N ALA A 61 1.68 9.00 5.96
CA ALA A 61 1.83 8.17 4.78
C ALA A 61 3.04 7.26 4.89
N SER A 62 2.94 6.10 4.28
CA SER A 62 4.06 5.19 4.08
C SER A 62 4.01 4.65 2.66
N VAL A 63 5.15 4.18 2.18
CA VAL A 63 5.31 3.72 0.81
C VAL A 63 5.73 2.25 0.81
N SER A 64 5.23 1.50 -0.13
CA SER A 64 5.57 0.09 -0.33
C SER A 64 5.71 -0.19 -1.82
N GLY A 65 6.06 -1.42 -2.15
CA GLY A 65 6.13 -1.90 -3.52
C GLY A 65 7.54 -1.86 -4.11
N SER A 66 7.72 -2.58 -5.21
CA SER A 66 9.04 -2.75 -5.85
C SER A 66 9.63 -1.44 -6.38
N GLY A 67 8.78 -0.48 -6.75
CA GLY A 67 9.21 0.84 -7.21
C GLY A 67 9.13 1.91 -6.14
N GLY A 68 8.85 1.54 -4.88
CA GLY A 68 8.54 2.51 -3.84
C GLY A 68 9.73 3.15 -3.16
N MET A 69 10.90 2.53 -3.19
CA MET A 69 12.05 3.03 -2.44
C MET A 69 12.47 4.43 -2.89
N GLY A 70 12.49 4.68 -4.19
CA GLY A 70 12.84 6.01 -4.73
C GLY A 70 11.82 7.07 -4.32
N VAL A 71 10.55 6.75 -4.35
CA VAL A 71 9.47 7.67 -3.91
C VAL A 71 9.57 7.93 -2.42
N SER A 72 9.82 6.88 -1.63
CA SER A 72 10.01 7.00 -0.19
C SER A 72 11.14 7.98 0.15
N GLN A 73 12.28 7.82 -0.49
CA GLN A 73 13.44 8.71 -0.27
C GLN A 73 13.15 10.13 -0.72
N LEU A 74 12.53 10.29 -1.90
CA LEU A 74 12.24 11.61 -2.45
C LEU A 74 11.25 12.40 -1.59
N MET A 75 10.23 11.72 -1.06
CA MET A 75 9.18 12.35 -0.27
C MET A 75 9.47 12.37 1.23
N GLY A 76 10.55 11.73 1.67
CA GLY A 76 10.85 11.64 3.10
C GLY A 76 9.86 10.80 3.88
N LEU A 77 9.23 9.82 3.24
CA LEU A 77 8.24 8.95 3.86
C LEU A 77 8.86 7.60 4.22
N PRO A 78 8.37 6.93 5.29
CA PRO A 78 8.85 5.60 5.62
C PRO A 78 8.50 4.59 4.52
N PHE A 79 9.39 3.64 4.31
CA PHE A 79 9.18 2.53 3.40
C PHE A 79 8.84 1.27 4.21
N CYS A 80 7.80 0.58 3.80
CA CYS A 80 7.40 -0.70 4.37
C CYS A 80 7.54 -1.79 3.32
N GLN A 81 8.24 -2.86 3.67
CA GLN A 81 8.40 -3.99 2.78
C GLN A 81 7.03 -4.58 2.43
N GLU A 82 6.82 -4.91 1.16
CA GLU A 82 5.53 -5.32 0.64
C GLU A 82 4.91 -6.49 1.40
N ILE A 83 5.70 -7.53 1.66
CA ILE A 83 5.20 -8.72 2.34
C ILE A 83 4.73 -8.41 3.77
N LEU A 84 5.40 -7.50 4.45
CA LEU A 84 5.04 -7.10 5.81
C LEU A 84 3.77 -6.23 5.80
N ALA A 85 3.67 -5.32 4.84
CA ALA A 85 2.49 -4.47 4.69
C ALA A 85 1.24 -5.32 4.40
N GLU A 86 1.37 -6.26 3.48
CA GLU A 86 0.30 -7.18 3.11
C GLU A 86 -0.13 -8.05 4.27
N THR A 87 0.83 -8.62 4.99
CA THR A 87 0.55 -9.44 6.18
C THR A 87 -0.20 -8.65 7.24
N LYS A 88 0.23 -7.42 7.49
CA LYS A 88 -0.44 -6.55 8.46
C LYS A 88 -1.88 -6.26 8.06
N ALA A 89 -2.12 -5.97 6.79
CA ALA A 89 -3.46 -5.70 6.28
C ALA A 89 -4.37 -6.92 6.43
N ILE A 90 -3.87 -8.09 6.03
CA ILE A 90 -4.64 -9.32 6.13
C ILE A 90 -4.95 -9.66 7.59
N ARG A 91 -3.97 -9.52 8.48
CA ARG A 91 -4.20 -9.76 9.92
C ARG A 91 -5.23 -8.82 10.52
N THR A 92 -5.29 -7.60 10.01
CA THR A 92 -6.23 -6.58 10.50
C THR A 92 -7.65 -6.83 10.01
N PHE A 93 -7.81 -7.14 8.71
CA PHE A 93 -9.12 -7.22 8.08
C PHE A 93 -9.64 -8.65 7.91
N HIS A 94 -8.76 -9.63 7.85
CA HIS A 94 -9.10 -11.04 7.66
C HIS A 94 -8.22 -11.93 8.52
N PRO A 95 -8.34 -11.83 9.87
CA PRO A 95 -7.41 -12.51 10.78
C PRO A 95 -7.45 -14.03 10.72
N GLU A 96 -8.48 -14.62 10.15
CA GLU A 96 -8.62 -16.07 9.99
C GLU A 96 -7.85 -16.64 8.80
N THR A 97 -7.16 -15.80 8.03
CA THR A 97 -6.46 -16.22 6.81
C THR A 97 -5.20 -17.02 7.15
N ASP A 98 -5.02 -18.14 6.46
CA ASP A 98 -3.82 -18.98 6.58
C ASP A 98 -2.85 -18.81 5.40
N ILE A 99 -3.37 -18.50 4.23
CA ILE A 99 -2.60 -18.43 2.98
C ILE A 99 -3.03 -17.22 2.18
N ILE A 100 -2.06 -16.48 1.67
CA ILE A 100 -2.29 -15.36 0.75
C ILE A 100 -1.73 -15.74 -0.61
N ILE A 101 -2.55 -15.68 -1.64
CA ILE A 101 -2.13 -15.91 -3.02
C ILE A 101 -2.29 -14.61 -3.76
N GLU A 102 -1.18 -14.12 -4.32
CA GLU A 102 -1.15 -12.87 -5.05
C GLU A 102 -0.84 -13.15 -6.51
N LEU A 103 -1.75 -12.75 -7.38
CA LEU A 103 -1.67 -13.01 -8.81
C LEU A 103 -1.68 -11.69 -9.56
N GLY A 104 -0.91 -11.63 -10.64
CA GLY A 104 -0.89 -10.46 -11.51
C GLY A 104 0.46 -9.76 -11.53
N GLY A 105 0.54 -8.68 -12.31
CA GLY A 105 1.80 -7.97 -12.50
C GLY A 105 2.83 -8.87 -13.18
N GLU A 106 4.07 -8.81 -12.69
CA GLU A 106 5.16 -9.63 -13.22
C GLU A 106 5.37 -10.91 -12.43
N ASP A 107 4.96 -10.91 -11.16
CA ASP A 107 5.21 -12.00 -10.23
C ASP A 107 3.93 -12.54 -9.63
N GLU A 108 3.97 -13.82 -9.31
CA GLU A 108 2.96 -14.47 -8.51
C GLU A 108 3.61 -14.93 -7.21
N LYS A 109 2.85 -14.87 -6.12
CA LYS A 109 3.44 -15.07 -4.80
C LYS A 109 2.45 -15.79 -3.89
N ILE A 110 2.96 -16.75 -3.13
CA ILE A 110 2.18 -17.44 -2.10
C ILE A 110 2.85 -17.18 -0.76
N THR A 111 2.06 -16.69 0.20
CA THR A 111 2.53 -16.40 1.54
C THR A 111 1.77 -17.27 2.53
N TYR A 112 2.49 -17.99 3.36
CA TYR A 112 1.92 -18.83 4.42
C TYR A 112 1.98 -18.08 5.74
N LEU A 113 0.88 -18.10 6.48
CA LEU A 113 0.75 -17.44 7.78
C LEU A 113 0.53 -18.49 8.87
N ARG A 114 1.00 -18.22 10.09
CA ARG A 114 0.84 -19.12 11.23
C ARG A 114 0.31 -18.40 12.45
N GLY A 115 -0.86 -17.81 12.38
CA GLY A 115 -1.45 -17.15 13.53
C GLY A 115 -0.64 -16.01 14.13
N SER A 116 0.55 -15.70 13.61
CA SER A 116 1.39 -14.59 14.03
C SER A 116 1.26 -13.44 13.05
N VAL A 117 1.83 -12.28 13.40
CA VAL A 117 1.80 -11.13 12.49
C VAL A 117 2.79 -11.23 11.36
N ASP A 118 3.83 -12.06 11.52
CA ASP A 118 4.88 -12.17 10.52
C ASP A 118 4.62 -13.33 9.56
N PRO A 119 4.97 -13.20 8.28
CA PRO A 119 4.89 -14.32 7.36
C PRO A 119 5.91 -15.39 7.73
N VAL A 120 5.49 -16.67 7.67
CA VAL A 120 6.37 -17.80 7.95
C VAL A 120 7.25 -18.10 6.74
N SER A 121 6.66 -18.05 5.56
CA SER A 121 7.38 -18.26 4.31
C SER A 121 6.57 -17.70 3.16
N TYR A 122 7.25 -17.45 2.06
CA TYR A 122 6.57 -17.11 0.82
C TYR A 122 7.36 -17.66 -0.35
N ILE A 123 6.67 -17.84 -1.48
CA ILE A 123 7.23 -18.40 -2.70
C ILE A 123 6.87 -17.46 -3.84
N HIS A 124 7.88 -17.04 -4.62
CA HIS A 124 7.67 -16.32 -5.86
C HIS A 124 7.51 -17.32 -6.98
N LEU A 125 6.45 -17.17 -7.75
CA LEU A 125 6.17 -17.96 -8.94
C LEU A 125 6.29 -17.04 -10.14
N THR A 126 7.17 -17.38 -11.06
CA THR A 126 7.40 -16.57 -12.27
C THR A 126 6.85 -17.26 -13.51
#